data_ff1f12e2e9c615247f59ead679ea8fbb
#
_entry.id   ff1f12e2e9c615247f59ead679ea8fbb
#
_cell.length_a   1.000
_cell.length_b   1.000
_cell.length_c   1.000
_cell.angle_alpha   90.00
_cell.angle_beta   90.00
_cell.angle_gamma   90.00
#
_symmetry.space_group_name_H-M   'P 1'
#
loop_
_entity.id
_entity.type
_entity.pdbx_description
1 polymer ?
#
loop_
_entity_poly.entity_id
_entity_poly.type
_entity_poly.pdbx_seq_one_letter_code
_entity_poly.pdbx_strand_id
1 'polypeptide(L)'
;MEIILTNHARFKLRVLEQHGFRFTEDQIKEAVKQPDFTKDERFNRFSAHKNLNDLALRIIYEENNDIIVVTVMVVRRRRYEN
;
A
#
# COMPACT_ATOMS: atom_id res chain seq x y z
N MET A 1 7.41 -12.92 9.90
CA MET A 1 7.57 -11.48 9.66
C MET A 1 6.22 -10.81 9.81
N GLU A 2 6.10 -9.88 10.75
CA GLU A 2 4.86 -9.13 10.94
C GLU A 2 4.75 -8.01 9.93
N ILE A 3 3.50 -7.60 9.66
CA ILE A 3 3.20 -6.41 8.88
C ILE A 3 2.54 -5.41 9.81
N ILE A 4 3.19 -4.27 9.99
CA ILE A 4 2.78 -3.25 10.96
C ILE A 4 2.49 -1.97 10.20
N LEU A 5 1.32 -1.36 10.46
CA LEU A 5 0.98 -0.07 9.87
C LEU A 5 1.39 1.06 10.82
N THR A 6 2.04 2.07 10.26
CA THR A 6 2.36 3.28 11.03
C THR A 6 1.08 4.07 11.31
N ASN A 7 1.15 5.00 12.25
CA ASN A 7 0.04 5.92 12.50
C ASN A 7 -0.31 6.72 11.25
N HIS A 8 0.70 7.10 10.47
CA HIS A 8 0.47 7.81 9.21
C HIS A 8 -0.31 6.94 8.22
N ALA A 9 0.06 5.65 8.11
CA ALA A 9 -0.66 4.73 7.22
C ALA A 9 -2.13 4.59 7.66
N ARG A 10 -2.38 4.48 8.97
CA ARG A 10 -3.75 4.43 9.49
C ARG A 10 -4.52 5.71 9.21
N PHE A 11 -3.85 6.85 9.37
CA PHE A 11 -4.46 8.15 9.02
C PHE A 11 -4.85 8.19 7.55
N LYS A 12 -3.97 7.71 6.66
CA LYS A 12 -4.25 7.69 5.23
C LYS A 12 -5.45 6.79 4.90
N LEU A 13 -5.62 5.68 5.62
CA LEU A 13 -6.81 4.84 5.44
C LEU A 13 -8.09 5.63 5.73
N ARG A 14 -8.08 6.45 6.77
CA ARG A 14 -9.24 7.29 7.10
C ARG A 14 -9.48 8.35 6.03
N VAL A 15 -8.42 8.94 5.49
CA VAL A 15 -8.53 9.92 4.40
C VAL A 15 -9.13 9.25 3.15
N LEU A 16 -8.65 8.07 2.81
CA LEU A 16 -9.18 7.32 1.66
C LEU A 16 -10.65 6.98 1.84
N GLU A 17 -11.06 6.63 3.06
CA GLU A 17 -12.46 6.34 3.35
C GLU A 17 -13.35 7.56 3.08
N GLN A 18 -12.87 8.75 3.41
CA GLN A 18 -13.59 9.99 3.13
C GLN A 18 -13.78 10.23 1.63
N HIS A 19 -12.92 9.65 0.81
CA HIS A 19 -12.99 9.74 -0.65
C HIS A 19 -13.65 8.52 -1.28
N GLY A 20 -14.29 7.68 -0.48
CA GLY A 20 -15.04 6.54 -0.98
C GLY A 20 -14.25 5.24 -1.12
N PHE A 21 -13.01 5.20 -0.65
CA PHE A 21 -12.17 4.00 -0.70
C PHE A 21 -12.03 3.43 0.71
N ARG A 22 -12.76 2.36 0.98
CA ARG A 22 -12.78 1.75 2.32
C ARG A 22 -11.94 0.48 2.33
N PHE A 23 -10.82 0.52 3.05
CA PHE A 23 -9.95 -0.62 3.24
C PHE A 23 -9.74 -0.88 4.73
N THR A 24 -9.74 -2.14 5.11
CA THR A 24 -9.36 -2.55 6.47
C THR A 24 -7.84 -2.73 6.54
N GLU A 25 -7.29 -2.73 7.75
CA GLU A 25 -5.88 -3.02 7.93
C GLU A 25 -5.53 -4.43 7.41
N ASP A 26 -6.42 -5.39 7.61
CA ASP A 26 -6.20 -6.75 7.11
C ASP A 26 -6.13 -6.80 5.59
N GLN A 27 -6.95 -6.01 4.91
CA GLN A 27 -6.89 -5.92 3.45
C GLN A 27 -5.56 -5.32 2.99
N ILE A 28 -5.03 -4.34 3.71
CA ILE A 28 -3.72 -3.76 3.39
C ILE A 28 -2.63 -4.80 3.59
N LYS A 29 -2.66 -5.54 4.70
CA LYS A 29 -1.68 -6.59 4.96
C LYS A 29 -1.73 -7.67 3.90
N GLU A 30 -2.92 -8.07 3.48
CA GLU A 30 -3.10 -9.07 2.43
C GLU A 30 -2.55 -8.57 1.09
N ALA A 31 -2.77 -7.30 0.76
CA ALA A 31 -2.25 -6.72 -0.47
C ALA A 31 -0.72 -6.68 -0.49
N VAL A 32 -0.09 -6.51 0.66
CA VAL A 32 1.39 -6.57 0.77
C VAL A 32 1.88 -8.00 0.58
N LYS A 33 1.15 -8.97 1.13
CA LYS A 33 1.53 -10.39 1.00
C LYS A 33 1.36 -10.93 -0.41
N GLN A 34 0.30 -10.51 -1.11
CA GLN A 34 -0.07 -11.00 -2.43
C GLN A 34 -0.36 -9.83 -3.37
N PRO A 35 0.65 -9.03 -3.68
CA PRO A 35 0.46 -7.91 -4.60
C PRO A 35 0.35 -8.38 -6.04
N ASP A 36 -0.23 -7.55 -6.90
CA ASP A 36 -0.21 -7.81 -8.33
C ASP A 36 1.18 -7.56 -8.90
N PHE A 37 1.88 -6.56 -8.36
CA PHE A 37 3.30 -6.35 -8.63
C PHE A 37 3.92 -5.49 -7.55
N THR A 38 5.26 -5.48 -7.49
CA THR A 38 6.03 -4.66 -6.56
C THR A 38 7.05 -3.84 -7.34
N LYS A 39 7.46 -2.74 -6.75
CA LYS A 39 8.54 -1.91 -7.29
C LYS A 39 9.50 -1.52 -6.18
N ASP A 40 10.78 -1.38 -6.55
CA ASP A 40 11.75 -0.74 -5.67
C ASP A 40 11.47 0.76 -5.67
N GLU A 41 11.45 1.32 -4.48
CA GLU A 41 11.43 2.77 -4.29
C GLU A 41 12.81 3.20 -3.84
N ARG A 42 12.98 4.43 -3.42
CA ARG A 42 14.26 4.89 -2.90
C ARG A 42 14.35 4.63 -1.40
N PHE A 43 15.56 4.64 -0.86
CA PHE A 43 15.84 4.63 0.57
C PHE A 43 15.29 3.38 1.26
N ASN A 44 15.56 2.21 0.70
CA ASN A 44 15.17 0.92 1.25
C ASN A 44 13.65 0.78 1.41
N ARG A 45 12.91 1.42 0.52
CA ARG A 45 11.44 1.32 0.47
C ARG A 45 11.02 0.57 -0.77
N PHE A 46 9.85 -0.04 -0.65
CA PHE A 46 9.21 -0.81 -1.71
C PHE A 46 7.76 -0.38 -1.83
N SER A 47 7.17 -0.64 -2.97
CA SER A 47 5.73 -0.47 -3.11
C SER A 47 5.10 -1.76 -3.57
N ALA A 48 3.96 -2.10 -2.94
CA ALA A 48 3.10 -3.19 -3.36
C ALA A 48 1.87 -2.57 -4.02
N HIS A 49 1.49 -3.11 -5.17
CA HIS A 49 0.36 -2.59 -5.95
C HIS A 49 -0.71 -3.65 -6.07
N LYS A 50 -1.95 -3.28 -5.78
CA LYS A 50 -3.11 -4.13 -5.96
C LYS A 50 -4.09 -3.44 -6.88
N ASN A 51 -4.42 -4.09 -8.00
CA ASN A 51 -5.28 -3.49 -9.01
C ASN A 51 -6.73 -3.37 -8.55
N LEU A 52 -7.34 -2.22 -8.83
CA LEU A 52 -8.72 -1.90 -8.52
C LEU A 52 -9.36 -1.31 -9.79
N ASN A 53 -9.56 -2.15 -10.81
CA ASN A 53 -10.04 -1.71 -12.12
C ASN A 53 -9.04 -0.70 -12.74
N ASP A 54 -9.45 0.54 -13.00
CA ASP A 54 -8.59 1.57 -13.60
C ASP A 54 -7.62 2.19 -12.60
N LEU A 55 -7.80 1.88 -11.32
CA LEU A 55 -6.99 2.40 -10.23
C LEU A 55 -6.16 1.26 -9.65
N ALA A 56 -5.22 1.63 -8.79
CA ALA A 56 -4.46 0.67 -8.01
C ALA A 56 -4.26 1.19 -6.60
N LEU A 57 -4.34 0.28 -5.64
CA LEU A 57 -3.91 0.55 -4.28
C LEU A 57 -2.39 0.44 -4.28
N ARG A 58 -1.72 1.50 -3.86
CA ARG A 58 -0.26 1.55 -3.78
C ARG A 58 0.15 1.68 -2.33
N ILE A 59 0.91 0.71 -1.84
CA ILE A 59 1.31 0.61 -0.45
C ILE A 59 2.82 0.74 -0.39
N ILE A 60 3.30 1.77 0.29
CA ILE A 60 4.73 1.98 0.48
C ILE A 60 5.14 1.36 1.81
N TYR A 61 6.15 0.51 1.78
CA TYR A 61 6.62 -0.17 2.99
C TYR A 61 8.13 -0.27 3.02
N GLU A 62 8.65 -0.51 4.22
CA GLU A 62 10.07 -0.80 4.47
C GLU A 62 10.16 -2.22 5.01
N GLU A 63 11.23 -2.92 4.65
CA GLU A 63 11.57 -4.21 5.23
C GLU A 63 12.76 -4.06 6.15
N ASN A 64 12.59 -4.41 7.41
CA ASN A 64 13.64 -4.35 8.40
C ASN A 64 13.22 -5.25 9.56
N ASN A 65 13.55 -6.55 9.46
CA ASN A 65 13.05 -7.64 10.30
C ASN A 65 11.55 -7.84 10.11
N ASP A 66 10.75 -6.77 10.22
CA ASP A 66 9.33 -6.77 9.92
C ASP A 66 9.05 -5.90 8.70
N ILE A 67 7.83 -5.95 8.22
CA ILE A 67 7.35 -5.06 7.16
C ILE A 67 6.61 -3.91 7.83
N ILE A 68 7.09 -2.69 7.58
CA ILE A 68 6.49 -1.48 8.14
C ILE A 68 5.81 -0.72 7.01
N VAL A 69 4.48 -0.67 7.03
CA VAL A 69 3.70 0.06 6.04
C VAL A 69 3.76 1.54 6.41
N VAL A 70 4.39 2.32 5.55
CA VAL A 70 4.64 3.75 5.80
C VAL A 70 3.46 4.59 5.37
N THR A 71 2.89 4.29 4.21
CA THR A 71 1.74 5.03 3.70
C THR A 71 0.98 4.19 2.69
N VAL A 72 -0.26 4.58 2.43
CA VAL A 72 -1.12 3.96 1.42
C VAL A 72 -1.75 5.05 0.56
N MET A 73 -1.98 4.76 -0.71
CA MET A 73 -2.61 5.70 -1.62
C MET A 73 -3.32 4.95 -2.72
N VAL A 74 -4.27 5.61 -3.37
CA VAL A 74 -4.93 5.11 -4.57
C VAL A 74 -4.40 5.92 -5.74
N VAL A 75 -3.93 5.25 -6.78
CA VAL A 75 -3.28 5.85 -7.93
C VAL A 75 -3.90 5.31 -9.22
N ARG A 76 -3.64 5.97 -10.32
CA ARG A 76 -4.06 5.46 -11.63
C ARG A 76 -3.09 4.39 -12.10
N ARG A 77 -3.63 3.26 -12.54
CA ARG A 77 -2.82 2.11 -12.98
C ARG A 77 -1.85 2.49 -14.09
N ARG A 78 -2.29 3.29 -15.05
CA ARG A 78 -1.46 3.66 -16.21
C ARG A 78 -0.16 4.34 -15.87
N ARG A 79 -0.05 4.95 -14.69
CA ARG A 79 1.18 5.64 -14.27
C ARG A 79 2.25 4.69 -13.77
N TYR A 80 1.87 3.49 -13.35
CA TYR A 80 2.76 2.59 -12.62
C TYR A 80 2.89 1.22 -13.27
N GLU A 81 2.12 0.94 -14.30
CA GLU A 81 2.23 -0.27 -15.10
C GLU A 81 3.03 0.03 -16.38
N ASN A 82 3.91 -0.88 -16.72
CA ASN A 82 4.66 -0.80 -17.98
C ASN A 82 4.12 -1.80 -18.96
#